data_040105f3ba4623a86c74689a2fef9e18
#
_entry.id   040105f3ba4623a86c74689a2fef9e18
#
_cell.length_a   1.000
_cell.length_b   1.000
_cell.length_c   1.000
_cell.angle_alpha   90.00
_cell.angle_beta   90.00
_cell.angle_gamma   90.00
#
_symmetry.space_group_name_H-M   'P 1'
#
loop_
_entity.id
_entity.type
_entity.pdbx_description
1 polymer ?
#
loop_
_entity_poly.entity_id
_entity_poly.type
_entity_poly.pdbx_seq_one_letter_code
_entity_poly.pdbx_strand_id
1 'polypeptide(L)'
;MKALVRPLLALALLAGCSSGANKPTPGGGGNGGTTGMAGASAGTGGAGGMGGSSEPDAAAGTGGGGSGGGADAAAGTGGSGKTDAAPDIPVGPGITIIQEDQPGFAAVDGKIYPRQGSTSVTGYSGTGFADGDPGMGKTIAWSVKAETAGTYTLIWRYAFGGLAANTRDGRLLINGVSAADTVTFAYTTDWNNWQETPALDVQLAAGSNFIQLAALGASGLANIDYLEIIGEGITPDNPSFSLTVAASDPAAGSVTWTPMQAFYPAGASVMLTATANAGYFFQSWTGDSPSATAATTITMTKNMVMTARFLPTGTVQDPALVGYAAVQDDAGTPYLLHGGSLGATVTASTLDELKMYLGSPNPYVVTVSGLIEGTDSVNVTSNKTLLGVGSGAHLKGIELSLNGSRNVIIRNLAVSHVIADGAGTANDAIVLTGAMNVWIDHCDLFSDRTSGKDYYDGLIEIKNGASFVTVSRCHIHDHFKVSLISSGDEQVGDTVIRATYHHNYFHNCGSRMPSIRFGKAHVFNNYYINNTDGSGVNSRMGAVVRVEGNHFENTENPICFLDSSKTGYWDVTGGNTFVNCTGMQPTTSTGMLTPPYPYTLDAVTDVPTTVPAAAGVGKL
;
A
#
# COMPACT_ATOMS: atom_id res chain seq x y z
N MET A 1 31.64 24.04 47.14
CA MET A 1 30.90 24.28 48.39
C MET A 1 29.47 23.86 48.19
N LYS A 2 29.02 22.92 49.06
CA LYS A 2 27.64 22.51 49.36
C LYS A 2 26.80 21.99 48.16
N ALA A 3 26.59 20.73 47.85
CA ALA A 3 26.09 19.56 48.59
C ALA A 3 24.74 19.82 49.30
N LEU A 4 23.67 19.08 48.80
CA LEU A 4 22.61 18.46 49.58
C LEU A 4 21.56 17.94 48.56
N VAL A 5 21.41 16.65 48.32
CA VAL A 5 20.80 15.52 49.08
C VAL A 5 19.30 15.36 48.79
N ARG A 6 19.04 14.16 48.26
CA ARG A 6 17.71 13.51 48.03
C ARG A 6 16.90 13.36 49.34
N PRO A 7 15.60 12.98 49.23
CA PRO A 7 15.31 11.61 49.61
C PRO A 7 14.37 10.81 48.70
N LEU A 8 14.64 9.49 48.71
CA LEU A 8 13.76 8.37 48.36
C LEU A 8 12.52 8.34 49.26
N LEU A 9 11.41 7.86 48.72
CA LEU A 9 10.42 7.13 49.53
C LEU A 9 9.93 5.91 48.73
N ALA A 10 10.25 4.75 49.29
CA ALA A 10 9.71 3.44 48.98
C ALA A 10 8.62 3.10 50.01
N LEU A 11 7.61 2.33 49.59
CA LEU A 11 6.81 1.39 50.43
C LEU A 11 5.54 1.00 49.65
N ALA A 12 4.97 -0.16 49.64
CA ALA A 12 5.31 -1.51 50.00
C ALA A 12 4.20 -2.42 49.42
N LEU A 13 4.54 -3.67 49.27
CA LEU A 13 3.72 -4.81 48.93
C LEU A 13 2.41 -4.92 49.72
N LEU A 14 1.38 -5.50 49.08
CA LEU A 14 0.54 -6.50 49.74
C LEU A 14 0.12 -7.59 48.75
N ALA A 15 0.49 -8.80 49.09
CA ALA A 15 0.16 -10.06 48.43
C ALA A 15 -1.24 -10.53 48.89
N GLY A 16 -1.91 -11.26 48.02
CA GLY A 16 -3.12 -11.99 48.32
C GLY A 16 -3.28 -13.17 47.38
N CYS A 17 -2.94 -14.35 47.87
CA CYS A 17 -3.15 -15.67 47.26
C CYS A 17 -4.63 -16.08 47.24
N SER A 18 -5.08 -16.84 46.22
CA SER A 18 -5.41 -18.27 46.30
C SER A 18 -6.19 -18.76 45.09
N SER A 19 -5.62 -19.72 44.38
CA SER A 19 -6.05 -21.12 44.23
C SER A 19 -7.31 -21.40 43.42
N GLY A 20 -7.12 -22.29 42.41
CA GLY A 20 -8.16 -23.18 41.95
C GLY A 20 -7.91 -23.75 40.55
N ALA A 21 -7.17 -24.84 40.51
CA ALA A 21 -7.03 -25.71 39.36
C ALA A 21 -8.36 -26.36 38.95
N ASN A 22 -8.55 -26.63 37.66
CA ASN A 22 -9.01 -27.93 37.19
C ASN A 22 -8.87 -28.07 35.67
N LYS A 23 -8.02 -28.99 35.30
CA LYS A 23 -7.90 -29.64 33.99
C LYS A 23 -8.79 -30.89 34.03
N PRO A 24 -9.40 -31.33 32.96
CA PRO A 24 -9.49 -32.76 32.69
C PRO A 24 -8.87 -33.16 31.35
N THR A 25 -8.12 -34.24 31.42
CA THR A 25 -7.62 -35.06 30.33
C THR A 25 -8.59 -36.24 30.05
N PRO A 26 -8.33 -37.06 29.03
CA PRO A 26 -9.32 -37.53 28.07
C PRO A 26 -9.69 -39.03 28.26
N GLY A 27 -10.75 -39.42 27.61
CA GLY A 27 -11.08 -40.82 27.39
C GLY A 27 -12.08 -40.86 26.25
N GLY A 28 -11.99 -41.57 25.22
CA GLY A 28 -11.63 -42.89 24.94
C GLY A 28 -12.87 -43.67 24.51
N GLY A 29 -12.95 -44.00 23.18
CA GLY A 29 -13.55 -45.26 22.76
C GLY A 29 -14.95 -45.23 22.13
N GLY A 30 -15.04 -45.68 20.88
CA GLY A 30 -16.00 -46.70 20.54
C GLY A 30 -16.93 -46.48 19.34
N ASN A 31 -16.50 -46.96 18.22
CA ASN A 31 -17.16 -47.83 17.19
C ASN A 31 -18.66 -47.79 16.91
N GLY A 32 -18.92 -47.88 15.60
CA GLY A 32 -20.05 -48.56 14.95
C GLY A 32 -20.99 -47.60 14.23
N GLY A 33 -21.24 -47.65 12.96
CA GLY A 33 -21.39 -48.71 12.04
C GLY A 33 -22.48 -48.34 11.05
N THR A 34 -22.18 -48.44 9.78
CA THR A 34 -22.95 -48.96 8.62
C THR A 34 -24.21 -48.27 8.09
N THR A 35 -24.13 -48.10 6.77
CA THR A 35 -25.17 -48.30 5.71
C THR A 35 -26.25 -47.21 5.59
N GLY A 36 -26.58 -46.72 4.43
CA GLY A 36 -26.64 -47.20 3.07
C GLY A 36 -27.38 -46.26 2.13
N MET A 37 -27.04 -46.38 0.89
CA MET A 37 -27.80 -46.32 -0.35
C MET A 37 -28.69 -45.13 -0.70
N ALA A 38 -28.32 -44.40 -1.72
CA ALA A 38 -28.84 -44.41 -3.10
C ALA A 38 -30.16 -43.68 -3.35
N GLY A 39 -30.11 -42.84 -4.36
CA GLY A 39 -31.29 -42.26 -5.01
C GLY A 39 -30.93 -41.29 -6.11
N ALA A 40 -30.66 -41.83 -7.30
CA ALA A 40 -30.57 -41.07 -8.54
C ALA A 40 -31.98 -40.71 -9.04
N SER A 41 -32.17 -39.54 -9.63
CA SER A 41 -33.03 -39.43 -10.82
C SER A 41 -32.68 -38.19 -11.65
N ALA A 42 -32.55 -38.48 -12.91
CA ALA A 42 -32.35 -37.58 -14.04
C ALA A 42 -33.68 -36.94 -14.50
N GLY A 43 -33.55 -35.85 -15.23
CA GLY A 43 -34.63 -35.23 -16.03
C GLY A 43 -34.09 -33.99 -16.71
N THR A 44 -33.46 -34.13 -17.85
CA THR A 44 -33.87 -33.83 -19.23
C THR A 44 -34.66 -32.51 -19.40
N GLY A 45 -34.05 -31.53 -20.06
CA GLY A 45 -34.34 -31.19 -21.43
C GLY A 45 -34.84 -29.79 -21.65
N GLY A 46 -34.31 -29.10 -22.60
CA GLY A 46 -34.97 -27.95 -23.21
C GLY A 46 -34.01 -26.92 -23.78
N ALA A 47 -33.68 -27.10 -25.04
CA ALA A 47 -32.91 -26.21 -25.90
C ALA A 47 -33.78 -25.10 -26.50
N GLY A 48 -33.16 -24.04 -26.95
CA GLY A 48 -33.68 -23.02 -27.88
C GLY A 48 -33.35 -21.63 -27.40
N GLY A 49 -32.78 -20.74 -28.12
CA GLY A 49 -32.33 -20.59 -29.48
C GLY A 49 -31.94 -19.14 -29.70
N MET A 50 -30.87 -18.97 -30.32
CA MET A 50 -30.39 -18.01 -31.30
C MET A 50 -31.09 -16.64 -31.51
N GLY A 51 -30.27 -15.60 -31.71
CA GLY A 51 -30.43 -14.43 -32.52
C GLY A 51 -29.84 -13.23 -31.82
N GLY A 52 -28.82 -12.59 -32.23
CA GLY A 52 -28.14 -12.37 -33.51
C GLY A 52 -28.32 -10.93 -33.94
N SER A 53 -27.16 -10.21 -34.04
CA SER A 53 -26.87 -9.10 -34.93
C SER A 53 -27.54 -7.75 -34.60
N SER A 54 -26.99 -6.60 -34.73
CA SER A 54 -25.82 -6.04 -35.44
C SER A 54 -25.84 -4.53 -35.26
N GLU A 55 -24.67 -3.93 -35.12
CA GLU A 55 -24.47 -2.51 -35.43
C GLU A 55 -24.75 -2.24 -36.91
N PRO A 56 -24.98 -0.98 -37.31
CA PRO A 56 -23.91 -0.30 -37.97
C PRO A 56 -23.79 1.23 -37.77
N ASP A 57 -22.60 1.64 -38.09
CA ASP A 57 -21.96 2.92 -38.30
C ASP A 57 -22.70 4.03 -39.05
N ALA A 58 -22.24 5.27 -38.69
CA ALA A 58 -21.80 6.38 -39.53
C ALA A 58 -22.83 7.23 -40.31
N ALA A 59 -22.76 8.53 -40.13
CA ALA A 59 -22.11 9.45 -41.03
C ALA A 59 -22.52 10.91 -40.79
N ALA A 60 -21.54 11.75 -41.01
CA ALA A 60 -21.49 13.21 -40.99
C ALA A 60 -22.49 13.95 -41.91
N GLY A 61 -22.85 15.17 -41.51
CA GLY A 61 -23.52 16.13 -42.41
C GLY A 61 -23.44 17.55 -41.90
N THR A 62 -22.69 18.33 -42.59
CA THR A 62 -22.30 19.73 -42.46
C THR A 62 -23.42 20.73 -42.79
N GLY A 63 -23.32 21.96 -42.25
CA GLY A 63 -23.81 23.22 -42.82
C GLY A 63 -24.98 23.82 -42.05
N GLY A 64 -25.00 25.04 -41.59
CA GLY A 64 -24.55 26.28 -42.10
C GLY A 64 -25.60 27.31 -41.75
N GLY A 65 -25.24 28.35 -41.01
CA GLY A 65 -25.55 29.74 -41.20
C GLY A 65 -26.97 30.28 -40.99
N GLY A 66 -27.06 31.37 -40.19
CA GLY A 66 -28.03 32.40 -40.49
C GLY A 66 -28.64 33.09 -39.26
N SER A 67 -28.24 34.28 -39.11
CA SER A 67 -28.64 35.37 -38.22
C SER A 67 -30.13 35.76 -38.24
N GLY A 68 -30.64 36.35 -37.16
CA GLY A 68 -31.68 37.37 -37.27
C GLY A 68 -32.67 37.41 -36.11
N GLY A 69 -32.67 38.47 -35.42
CA GLY A 69 -33.38 39.06 -34.38
C GLY A 69 -34.90 39.11 -34.35
N GLY A 70 -35.46 39.55 -33.26
CA GLY A 70 -36.78 40.10 -33.15
C GLY A 70 -37.51 39.70 -31.87
N ALA A 71 -37.75 40.68 -31.03
CA ALA A 71 -38.60 40.62 -29.86
C ALA A 71 -40.06 40.40 -30.27
N ASP A 72 -40.83 39.70 -29.44
CA ASP A 72 -42.03 40.26 -28.84
C ASP A 72 -42.77 39.22 -27.93
N ALA A 73 -43.45 39.79 -26.97
CA ALA A 73 -44.21 39.13 -25.92
C ALA A 73 -45.54 38.49 -26.40
N ALA A 74 -45.93 37.37 -25.77
CA ALA A 74 -47.30 37.19 -25.29
C ALA A 74 -47.46 35.90 -24.50
N ALA A 75 -48.28 35.99 -23.49
CA ALA A 75 -48.72 35.00 -22.51
C ALA A 75 -49.42 33.78 -23.12
N GLY A 76 -49.25 32.60 -22.50
CA GLY A 76 -50.03 31.40 -22.79
C GLY A 76 -49.74 30.27 -21.79
N THR A 77 -50.51 30.20 -20.76
CA THR A 77 -50.97 29.11 -19.87
C THR A 77 -50.51 27.69 -20.15
N GLY A 78 -49.99 27.03 -19.12
CA GLY A 78 -50.39 25.69 -18.70
C GLY A 78 -49.48 24.55 -19.14
N GLY A 79 -48.62 24.09 -18.25
CA GLY A 79 -47.95 22.81 -18.30
C GLY A 79 -47.18 22.58 -16.99
N SER A 80 -47.85 21.90 -16.05
CA SER A 80 -47.25 21.54 -14.76
C SER A 80 -46.14 20.53 -14.95
N GLY A 81 -44.91 21.03 -15.09
CA GLY A 81 -43.73 20.28 -14.79
C GLY A 81 -43.37 20.53 -13.30
N LYS A 82 -43.57 19.50 -12.47
CA LYS A 82 -42.99 19.51 -11.12
C LYS A 82 -41.48 19.57 -11.24
N THR A 83 -40.94 20.73 -11.08
CA THR A 83 -39.60 20.89 -10.56
C THR A 83 -39.71 20.60 -9.08
N ASP A 84 -39.24 19.43 -8.65
CA ASP A 84 -38.99 19.20 -7.23
C ASP A 84 -37.90 20.20 -6.82
N ALA A 85 -38.32 21.37 -6.38
CA ALA A 85 -37.44 22.29 -5.65
C ALA A 85 -37.05 21.54 -4.37
N ALA A 86 -35.76 21.33 -4.20
CA ALA A 86 -35.21 20.85 -2.94
C ALA A 86 -35.79 21.70 -1.80
N PRO A 87 -36.15 21.10 -0.65
CA PRO A 87 -36.68 21.85 0.46
C PRO A 87 -35.64 22.87 0.90
N ASP A 88 -36.02 24.16 0.91
CA ASP A 88 -35.24 25.22 1.57
C ASP A 88 -35.04 24.81 3.03
N ILE A 89 -33.78 24.57 3.41
CA ILE A 89 -33.44 24.22 4.79
C ILE A 89 -33.56 25.49 5.63
N PRO A 90 -34.45 25.55 6.64
CA PRO A 90 -34.55 26.73 7.50
C PRO A 90 -33.27 26.88 8.34
N VAL A 91 -32.44 27.85 8.04
CA VAL A 91 -31.26 28.18 8.86
C VAL A 91 -31.73 29.01 10.04
N GLY A 92 -31.71 28.44 11.25
CA GLY A 92 -31.95 29.15 12.51
C GLY A 92 -30.69 29.93 12.95
N PRO A 93 -30.83 30.87 13.86
CA PRO A 93 -29.68 31.53 14.46
C PRO A 93 -28.75 30.49 15.11
N GLY A 94 -27.45 30.60 14.84
CA GLY A 94 -26.42 29.67 15.33
C GLY A 94 -26.33 28.36 14.59
N ILE A 95 -26.93 28.21 13.41
CA ILE A 95 -26.80 27.02 12.54
C ILE A 95 -26.09 27.43 11.25
N THR A 96 -25.04 26.71 10.91
CA THR A 96 -24.31 26.82 9.62
C THR A 96 -24.37 25.50 8.87
N ILE A 97 -24.89 25.52 7.65
CA ILE A 97 -24.96 24.35 6.76
C ILE A 97 -23.98 24.57 5.63
N ILE A 98 -23.16 23.54 5.33
CA ILE A 98 -22.17 23.55 4.25
C ILE A 98 -22.43 22.40 3.31
N GLN A 99 -22.90 22.73 2.11
CA GLN A 99 -23.09 21.79 1.00
C GLN A 99 -21.84 21.71 0.12
N GLU A 100 -21.79 20.71 -0.78
CA GLU A 100 -20.62 20.39 -1.62
C GLU A 100 -20.24 21.48 -2.64
N ASP A 101 -21.14 22.43 -2.91
CA ASP A 101 -20.91 23.54 -3.87
C ASP A 101 -20.69 24.90 -3.19
N GLN A 102 -20.69 24.92 -1.87
CA GLN A 102 -20.62 26.17 -1.08
C GLN A 102 -19.24 26.45 -0.51
N PRO A 103 -18.92 27.71 -0.21
CA PRO A 103 -17.77 28.03 0.62
C PRO A 103 -17.79 27.21 1.92
N GLY A 104 -16.64 26.70 2.31
CA GLY A 104 -16.52 25.81 3.46
C GLY A 104 -16.47 24.32 3.11
N PHE A 105 -16.96 23.87 1.94
CA PHE A 105 -16.64 22.54 1.45
C PHE A 105 -15.21 22.52 0.89
N ALA A 106 -14.36 21.66 1.45
CA ALA A 106 -12.93 21.72 1.20
C ALA A 106 -12.49 20.73 0.11
N ALA A 107 -12.83 19.45 0.27
CA ALA A 107 -12.37 18.39 -0.63
C ALA A 107 -13.15 17.10 -0.45
N VAL A 108 -13.13 16.27 -1.48
CA VAL A 108 -13.55 14.86 -1.43
C VAL A 108 -12.56 14.01 -2.23
N ASP A 109 -12.09 12.90 -1.64
CA ASP A 109 -11.46 11.81 -2.38
C ASP A 109 -12.55 11.01 -3.09
N GLY A 110 -13.02 11.51 -4.25
CA GLY A 110 -14.18 10.97 -4.95
C GLY A 110 -14.78 11.96 -5.93
N LYS A 111 -16.10 12.00 -6.01
CA LYS A 111 -16.85 12.84 -6.94
C LYS A 111 -17.91 13.67 -6.26
N ILE A 112 -18.27 14.76 -6.89
CA ILE A 112 -19.45 15.55 -6.56
C ILE A 112 -20.48 15.31 -7.65
N TYR A 113 -21.61 14.70 -7.31
CA TYR A 113 -22.72 14.46 -8.22
C TYR A 113 -23.81 15.51 -8.06
N PRO A 114 -24.53 15.88 -9.16
CA PRO A 114 -24.32 15.45 -10.54
C PRO A 114 -23.22 16.21 -11.30
N ARG A 115 -22.50 17.13 -10.66
CA ARG A 115 -21.52 18.02 -11.32
C ARG A 115 -20.38 17.27 -12.04
N GLN A 116 -19.94 16.12 -11.50
CA GLN A 116 -18.82 15.32 -12.02
C GLN A 116 -19.28 13.98 -12.60
N GLY A 117 -20.54 13.87 -13.04
CA GLY A 117 -21.10 12.69 -13.66
C GLY A 117 -22.61 12.64 -13.59
N SER A 118 -23.24 11.65 -14.23
CA SER A 118 -24.66 11.39 -14.09
C SER A 118 -24.93 10.52 -12.87
N THR A 119 -26.03 10.75 -12.16
CA THR A 119 -26.47 9.94 -11.03
C THR A 119 -27.95 9.64 -11.13
N SER A 120 -28.36 8.48 -10.62
CA SER A 120 -29.77 8.13 -10.39
C SER A 120 -30.22 8.42 -8.95
N VAL A 121 -29.31 8.88 -8.09
CA VAL A 121 -29.58 9.24 -6.70
C VAL A 121 -30.40 10.54 -6.67
N THR A 122 -31.45 10.55 -5.85
CA THR A 122 -32.38 11.65 -5.67
C THR A 122 -32.57 11.95 -4.19
N GLY A 123 -33.27 13.06 -3.85
CA GLY A 123 -33.64 13.39 -2.47
C GLY A 123 -32.54 14.10 -1.67
N TYR A 124 -31.38 14.39 -2.26
CA TYR A 124 -30.38 15.31 -1.67
C TYR A 124 -30.90 16.74 -1.69
N SER A 125 -30.34 17.58 -0.84
CA SER A 125 -30.62 19.02 -0.83
C SER A 125 -29.62 19.79 -1.72
N GLY A 126 -29.90 21.06 -2.02
CA GLY A 126 -29.00 21.88 -2.85
C GLY A 126 -28.81 21.37 -4.27
N THR A 127 -27.59 21.44 -4.77
CA THR A 127 -27.23 21.14 -6.15
C THR A 127 -26.61 19.75 -6.36
N GLY A 128 -26.29 19.01 -5.26
CA GLY A 128 -25.65 17.72 -5.37
C GLY A 128 -25.29 17.08 -4.02
N PHE A 129 -24.31 16.19 -4.05
CA PHE A 129 -23.76 15.52 -2.88
C PHE A 129 -22.34 15.03 -3.15
N ALA A 130 -21.55 14.83 -2.10
CA ALA A 130 -20.22 14.25 -2.16
C ALA A 130 -20.28 12.72 -2.07
N ASP A 131 -19.74 12.02 -3.06
CA ASP A 131 -19.58 10.57 -3.13
C ASP A 131 -18.11 10.20 -3.02
N GLY A 132 -17.70 9.69 -1.86
CA GLY A 132 -16.32 9.29 -1.60
C GLY A 132 -15.95 8.00 -2.34
N ASP A 133 -14.74 7.96 -2.93
CA ASP A 133 -14.19 6.73 -3.52
C ASP A 133 -14.11 5.61 -2.47
N PRO A 134 -14.26 4.34 -2.87
CA PRO A 134 -13.96 3.21 -2.01
C PRO A 134 -12.49 3.23 -1.56
N GLY A 135 -12.24 2.92 -0.30
CA GLY A 135 -10.89 2.79 0.25
C GLY A 135 -10.78 3.30 1.69
N MET A 136 -10.00 2.59 2.49
CA MET A 136 -9.62 3.05 3.83
C MET A 136 -8.78 4.33 3.72
N GLY A 137 -9.01 5.30 4.61
CA GLY A 137 -8.30 6.57 4.63
C GLY A 137 -8.76 7.59 3.58
N LYS A 138 -9.72 7.25 2.69
CA LYS A 138 -10.36 8.20 1.78
C LYS A 138 -11.16 9.22 2.58
N THR A 139 -11.13 10.48 2.14
CA THR A 139 -11.57 11.60 2.96
C THR A 139 -12.63 12.47 2.31
N ILE A 140 -13.47 13.06 3.16
CA ILE A 140 -14.32 14.23 2.82
C ILE A 140 -14.02 15.30 3.88
N ALA A 141 -13.87 16.54 3.45
CA ALA A 141 -13.38 17.60 4.32
C ALA A 141 -14.11 18.94 4.14
N TRP A 142 -14.15 19.69 5.23
CA TRP A 142 -14.74 21.05 5.33
C TRP A 142 -13.77 21.99 6.03
N SER A 143 -13.95 23.29 5.80
CA SER A 143 -13.21 24.33 6.47
C SER A 143 -14.16 25.42 6.98
N VAL A 144 -14.02 25.76 8.24
CA VAL A 144 -14.84 26.79 8.89
C VAL A 144 -13.99 27.69 9.75
N LYS A 145 -14.45 28.93 9.92
CA LYS A 145 -13.89 29.87 10.87
C LYS A 145 -14.82 30.00 12.05
N ALA A 146 -14.33 29.73 13.26
CA ALA A 146 -15.04 29.98 14.50
C ALA A 146 -14.57 31.31 15.08
N GLU A 147 -15.49 32.17 15.46
CA GLU A 147 -15.17 33.47 16.07
C GLU A 147 -14.52 33.29 17.45
N THR A 148 -14.98 32.31 18.20
CA THR A 148 -14.46 31.96 19.53
C THR A 148 -14.11 30.47 19.61
N ALA A 149 -13.10 30.14 20.41
CA ALA A 149 -12.84 28.74 20.75
C ALA A 149 -13.94 28.21 21.68
N GLY A 150 -14.43 26.99 21.42
CA GLY A 150 -15.49 26.40 22.22
C GLY A 150 -16.01 25.09 21.71
N THR A 151 -17.08 24.60 22.32
CA THR A 151 -17.81 23.41 21.93
C THR A 151 -18.82 23.75 20.84
N TYR A 152 -18.79 23.02 19.76
CA TYR A 152 -19.72 23.10 18.63
C TYR A 152 -20.25 21.71 18.32
N THR A 153 -21.48 21.62 17.80
CA THR A 153 -22.10 20.34 17.46
C THR A 153 -22.08 20.12 15.96
N LEU A 154 -21.63 18.96 15.51
CA LEU A 154 -21.59 18.54 14.10
C LEU A 154 -22.65 17.49 13.82
N ILE A 155 -23.36 17.62 12.68
CA ILE A 155 -24.33 16.68 12.16
C ILE A 155 -24.10 16.54 10.65
N TRP A 156 -24.01 15.33 10.14
CA TRP A 156 -23.93 15.06 8.69
C TRP A 156 -25.22 14.49 8.17
N ARG A 157 -25.73 15.07 7.09
CA ARG A 157 -26.81 14.44 6.32
C ARG A 157 -26.20 13.54 5.28
N TYR A 158 -26.62 12.25 5.26
CA TYR A 158 -25.99 11.23 4.47
C TYR A 158 -26.99 10.19 3.93
N ALA A 159 -26.59 9.44 2.90
CA ALA A 159 -27.28 8.25 2.42
C ALA A 159 -26.30 7.08 2.26
N PHE A 160 -26.75 5.89 2.65
CA PHE A 160 -26.02 4.64 2.48
C PHE A 160 -26.98 3.50 2.11
N GLY A 161 -27.02 3.15 0.81
CA GLY A 161 -27.89 2.12 0.23
C GLY A 161 -27.24 0.76 0.03
N GLY A 162 -26.18 0.42 0.77
CA GLY A 162 -25.46 -0.85 0.66
C GLY A 162 -26.19 -2.04 1.32
N LEU A 163 -25.46 -2.92 1.99
CA LEU A 163 -26.03 -4.05 2.72
C LEU A 163 -26.45 -3.63 4.13
N ALA A 164 -27.64 -4.05 4.55
CA ALA A 164 -28.25 -3.68 5.84
C ALA A 164 -27.43 -4.04 7.09
N ALA A 165 -26.51 -4.98 6.99
CA ALA A 165 -25.62 -5.38 8.10
C ALA A 165 -24.34 -4.55 8.20
N ASN A 166 -24.10 -3.62 7.26
CA ASN A 166 -22.84 -2.86 7.18
C ASN A 166 -23.05 -1.43 7.66
N THR A 167 -21.98 -0.83 8.13
CA THR A 167 -21.81 0.61 8.36
C THR A 167 -20.70 1.14 7.46
N ARG A 168 -20.69 2.45 7.26
CA ARG A 168 -19.57 3.16 6.64
C ARG A 168 -19.00 4.13 7.66
N ASP A 169 -18.09 3.61 8.47
CA ASP A 169 -17.52 4.36 9.59
C ASP A 169 -16.40 5.28 9.13
N GLY A 170 -16.34 6.48 9.70
CA GLY A 170 -15.29 7.46 9.49
C GLY A 170 -14.64 7.90 10.80
N ARG A 171 -13.33 8.14 10.79
CA ARG A 171 -12.64 8.85 11.87
C ARG A 171 -12.78 10.34 11.63
N LEU A 172 -13.15 11.08 12.65
CA LEU A 172 -13.19 12.54 12.60
C LEU A 172 -11.87 13.13 13.05
N LEU A 173 -11.31 13.99 12.21
CA LEU A 173 -10.12 14.77 12.51
C LEU A 173 -10.48 16.25 12.51
N ILE A 174 -10.05 16.99 13.53
CA ILE A 174 -10.12 18.45 13.59
C ILE A 174 -8.69 18.97 13.61
N ASN A 175 -8.31 19.77 12.60
CA ASN A 175 -6.96 20.31 12.44
C ASN A 175 -5.88 19.20 12.45
N GLY A 176 -6.22 18.02 11.90
CA GLY A 176 -5.33 16.86 11.82
C GLY A 176 -5.24 16.03 13.10
N VAL A 177 -5.96 16.40 14.17
CA VAL A 177 -6.01 15.65 15.44
C VAL A 177 -7.32 14.87 15.53
N SER A 178 -7.30 13.60 15.99
CA SER A 178 -8.51 12.81 16.17
C SER A 178 -9.44 13.46 17.19
N ALA A 179 -10.64 13.85 16.76
CA ALA A 179 -11.71 14.40 17.61
C ALA A 179 -12.74 13.31 17.97
N ALA A 180 -12.92 12.31 17.09
CA ALA A 180 -13.68 11.09 17.38
C ALA A 180 -13.07 9.93 16.60
N ASP A 181 -12.88 8.80 17.27
CA ASP A 181 -12.30 7.62 16.64
C ASP A 181 -13.26 6.95 15.65
N THR A 182 -14.58 7.14 15.85
CA THR A 182 -15.60 6.58 14.97
C THR A 182 -16.82 7.50 14.90
N VAL A 183 -17.18 7.90 13.68
CA VAL A 183 -18.47 8.46 13.29
C VAL A 183 -19.14 7.43 12.42
N THR A 184 -20.30 6.92 12.85
CA THR A 184 -20.97 5.81 12.17
C THR A 184 -22.06 6.33 11.22
N PHE A 185 -21.96 5.90 9.96
CA PHE A 185 -22.98 6.09 8.93
C PHE A 185 -23.72 4.76 8.73
N ALA A 186 -24.86 4.64 9.41
CA ALA A 186 -25.68 3.43 9.37
C ALA A 186 -26.38 3.25 8.01
N TYR A 187 -26.82 2.02 7.72
CA TYR A 187 -27.60 1.72 6.52
C TYR A 187 -28.94 2.48 6.51
N THR A 188 -29.19 3.24 5.43
CA THR A 188 -30.38 4.07 5.26
C THR A 188 -31.46 3.45 4.36
N THR A 189 -31.42 2.13 4.13
CA THR A 189 -32.28 1.34 3.24
C THR A 189 -31.96 1.45 1.75
N ASP A 190 -31.74 2.63 1.21
CA ASP A 190 -31.25 2.86 -0.15
C ASP A 190 -30.51 4.21 -0.26
N TRP A 191 -29.93 4.48 -1.42
CA TRP A 191 -29.14 5.69 -1.70
C TRP A 191 -29.98 6.96 -1.87
N ASN A 192 -31.31 6.87 -1.90
CA ASN A 192 -32.24 8.00 -1.99
C ASN A 192 -32.87 8.35 -0.63
N ASN A 193 -32.61 7.52 0.39
CA ASN A 193 -33.12 7.75 1.75
C ASN A 193 -32.05 8.45 2.59
N TRP A 194 -32.13 9.76 2.65
CA TRP A 194 -31.19 10.60 3.35
C TRP A 194 -31.57 10.75 4.83
N GLN A 195 -30.60 10.55 5.72
CA GLN A 195 -30.75 10.64 7.18
C GLN A 195 -29.64 11.50 7.75
N GLU A 196 -29.79 11.91 9.00
CA GLU A 196 -28.79 12.63 9.76
C GLU A 196 -28.08 11.72 10.74
N THR A 197 -26.79 11.99 10.98
CA THR A 197 -26.05 11.34 12.06
C THR A 197 -26.55 11.83 13.41
N PRO A 198 -26.33 11.09 14.50
CA PRO A 198 -26.42 11.67 15.84
C PRO A 198 -25.53 12.91 15.96
N ALA A 199 -26.00 13.88 16.74
CA ALA A 199 -25.26 15.08 17.07
C ALA A 199 -23.94 14.74 17.78
N LEU A 200 -22.84 15.35 17.33
CA LEU A 200 -21.49 15.12 17.88
C LEU A 200 -20.85 16.43 18.32
N ASP A 201 -20.60 16.55 19.61
CA ASP A 201 -19.92 17.72 20.18
C ASP A 201 -18.41 17.65 19.97
N VAL A 202 -17.82 18.72 19.44
CA VAL A 202 -16.39 18.85 19.17
C VAL A 202 -15.83 20.16 19.69
N GLN A 203 -14.53 20.23 19.92
CA GLN A 203 -13.83 21.47 20.24
C GLN A 203 -13.27 22.11 18.97
N LEU A 204 -13.70 23.33 18.66
CA LEU A 204 -13.08 24.16 17.63
C LEU A 204 -12.22 25.26 18.25
N ALA A 205 -11.09 25.55 17.64
CA ALA A 205 -10.24 26.68 18.00
C ALA A 205 -10.82 27.99 17.45
N ALA A 206 -10.52 29.13 18.07
CA ALA A 206 -10.81 30.43 17.45
C ALA A 206 -9.99 30.55 16.13
N GLY A 207 -10.62 31.08 15.08
CA GLY A 207 -10.03 31.13 13.74
C GLY A 207 -10.42 29.95 12.87
N SER A 208 -9.60 29.65 11.84
CA SER A 208 -9.87 28.58 10.86
C SER A 208 -9.72 27.19 11.47
N ASN A 209 -10.68 26.32 11.19
CA ASN A 209 -10.69 24.91 11.57
C ASN A 209 -10.92 24.05 10.34
N PHE A 210 -10.11 22.98 10.20
CA PHE A 210 -10.24 21.99 9.15
C PHE A 210 -10.87 20.72 9.73
N ILE A 211 -12.06 20.38 9.24
CA ILE A 211 -12.88 19.26 9.68
C ILE A 211 -12.77 18.16 8.62
N GLN A 212 -12.37 16.96 8.98
CA GLN A 212 -12.14 15.89 8.02
C GLN A 212 -12.69 14.56 8.52
N LEU A 213 -13.48 13.89 7.70
CA LEU A 213 -13.84 12.49 7.88
C LEU A 213 -12.89 11.62 7.04
N ALA A 214 -12.29 10.61 7.66
CA ALA A 214 -11.44 9.63 7.00
C ALA A 214 -12.05 8.23 7.13
N ALA A 215 -12.32 7.55 6.02
CA ALA A 215 -12.93 6.22 6.00
C ALA A 215 -12.13 5.20 6.80
N LEU A 216 -12.80 4.43 7.67
CA LEU A 216 -12.20 3.34 8.44
C LEU A 216 -12.29 1.99 7.73
N GLY A 217 -13.11 1.87 6.69
CA GLY A 217 -13.34 0.63 5.94
C GLY A 217 -12.98 0.74 4.46
N ALA A 218 -12.76 -0.42 3.82
CA ALA A 218 -12.44 -0.52 2.39
C ALA A 218 -13.57 -0.02 1.46
N SER A 219 -14.80 0.10 1.97
CA SER A 219 -15.95 0.59 1.20
C SER A 219 -16.02 2.13 1.11
N GLY A 220 -15.11 2.86 1.77
CA GLY A 220 -15.15 4.32 1.82
C GLY A 220 -16.22 4.88 2.76
N LEU A 221 -16.51 6.18 2.64
CA LEU A 221 -17.57 6.88 3.38
C LEU A 221 -18.94 6.73 2.70
N ALA A 222 -20.02 7.07 3.41
CA ALA A 222 -21.36 7.23 2.84
C ALA A 222 -21.41 8.44 1.89
N ASN A 223 -22.45 8.54 1.05
CA ASN A 223 -22.74 9.76 0.33
C ASN A 223 -23.10 10.86 1.34
N ILE A 224 -22.45 12.01 1.29
CA ILE A 224 -22.69 13.14 2.19
C ILE A 224 -23.35 14.28 1.42
N ASP A 225 -24.50 14.69 1.90
CA ASP A 225 -25.27 15.82 1.36
C ASP A 225 -24.75 17.16 1.92
N TYR A 226 -24.69 17.27 3.24
CA TYR A 226 -24.14 18.44 3.90
C TYR A 226 -23.54 18.14 5.27
N LEU A 227 -22.76 19.08 5.76
CA LEU A 227 -22.38 19.22 7.16
C LEU A 227 -23.16 20.37 7.79
N GLU A 228 -23.89 20.09 8.88
CA GLU A 228 -24.50 21.07 9.75
C GLU A 228 -23.62 21.29 10.98
N ILE A 229 -23.40 22.58 11.33
CA ILE A 229 -22.64 23.00 12.50
C ILE A 229 -23.52 23.88 13.35
N ILE A 230 -23.76 23.49 14.59
CA ILE A 230 -24.57 24.24 15.55
C ILE A 230 -23.63 24.94 16.54
N GLY A 231 -23.71 26.24 16.57
CA GLY A 231 -22.94 27.15 17.44
C GLY A 231 -22.82 28.54 16.84
N GLU A 232 -22.77 29.57 17.70
CA GLU A 232 -22.67 30.96 17.27
C GLU A 232 -21.28 31.30 16.73
N GLY A 233 -21.22 32.23 15.76
CA GLY A 233 -19.96 32.74 15.22
C GLY A 233 -19.21 31.80 14.29
N ILE A 234 -19.91 30.82 13.67
CA ILE A 234 -19.35 29.97 12.59
C ILE A 234 -19.61 30.63 11.25
N THR A 235 -18.57 30.73 10.45
CA THR A 235 -18.64 31.12 9.04
C THR A 235 -17.91 30.10 8.17
N PRO A 236 -18.46 29.75 6.98
CA PRO A 236 -17.73 28.95 6.00
C PRO A 236 -16.38 29.60 5.66
N ASP A 237 -15.32 28.79 5.57
CA ASP A 237 -13.98 29.25 5.21
C ASP A 237 -13.48 28.46 3.98
N ASN A 238 -12.68 29.09 3.15
CA ASN A 238 -12.04 28.38 2.04
C ASN A 238 -10.79 27.67 2.57
N PRO A 239 -10.66 26.34 2.39
CA PRO A 239 -9.51 25.63 2.87
C PRO A 239 -8.25 26.17 2.19
N SER A 240 -7.23 26.41 2.98
CA SER A 240 -5.91 26.72 2.50
C SER A 240 -4.88 25.74 3.08
N PHE A 241 -3.95 25.31 2.25
CA PHE A 241 -2.96 24.30 2.57
C PHE A 241 -1.56 24.91 2.60
N SER A 242 -0.74 24.46 3.52
CA SER A 242 0.68 24.78 3.55
C SER A 242 1.47 23.88 2.59
N LEU A 243 2.52 24.44 2.01
CA LEU A 243 3.50 23.70 1.20
C LEU A 243 4.89 23.88 1.79
N THR A 244 5.53 22.78 2.15
CA THR A 244 6.94 22.75 2.54
C THR A 244 7.76 22.17 1.41
N VAL A 245 8.73 22.94 0.90
CA VAL A 245 9.64 22.49 -0.17
C VAL A 245 11.06 22.61 0.33
N ALA A 246 11.85 21.53 0.22
CA ALA A 246 13.23 21.51 0.67
C ALA A 246 14.14 20.80 -0.34
N ALA A 247 15.41 21.12 -0.33
CA ALA A 247 16.46 20.28 -0.90
C ALA A 247 16.87 19.24 0.15
N SER A 248 17.12 18.00 -0.28
CA SER A 248 17.62 16.93 0.61
C SER A 248 18.98 17.28 1.23
N ASP A 249 19.78 18.04 0.49
CA ASP A 249 21.05 18.64 0.91
C ASP A 249 21.17 20.04 0.28
N PRO A 250 21.15 21.11 1.07
CA PRO A 250 21.30 22.48 0.56
C PRO A 250 22.66 22.74 -0.12
N ALA A 251 23.70 21.94 0.19
CA ALA A 251 25.00 22.03 -0.49
C ALA A 251 24.96 21.40 -1.90
N ALA A 252 24.03 20.49 -2.14
CA ALA A 252 23.90 19.77 -3.40
C ALA A 252 22.97 20.49 -4.41
N GLY A 253 22.06 21.35 -3.97
CA GLY A 253 21.15 22.06 -4.85
C GLY A 253 20.19 22.97 -4.13
N SER A 254 19.40 23.71 -4.91
CA SER A 254 18.39 24.64 -4.44
C SER A 254 17.02 24.32 -5.03
N VAL A 255 15.98 24.80 -4.36
CA VAL A 255 14.58 24.65 -4.79
C VAL A 255 13.88 25.99 -4.80
N THR A 256 13.02 26.19 -5.77
CA THR A 256 12.11 27.35 -5.84
C THR A 256 10.71 26.86 -6.23
N TRP A 257 9.71 27.66 -5.90
CA TRP A 257 8.34 27.37 -6.34
C TRP A 257 7.56 28.64 -6.61
N THR A 258 6.59 28.56 -7.50
CA THR A 258 5.78 29.70 -7.93
C THR A 258 4.31 29.30 -8.06
N PRO A 259 3.37 30.08 -7.51
CA PRO A 259 3.57 31.24 -6.66
C PRO A 259 4.12 30.84 -5.27
N MET A 260 4.93 31.70 -4.64
CA MET A 260 5.39 31.50 -3.27
C MET A 260 4.42 32.19 -2.30
N GLN A 261 3.70 31.40 -1.51
CA GLN A 261 2.67 31.85 -0.58
C GLN A 261 2.82 31.05 0.72
N ALA A 262 2.32 31.62 1.83
CA ALA A 262 2.27 30.92 3.11
C ALA A 262 1.21 29.80 3.09
N PHE A 263 0.09 30.06 2.40
CA PHE A 263 -1.01 29.11 2.22
C PHE A 263 -1.55 29.20 0.80
N TYR A 264 -2.03 28.09 0.29
CA TYR A 264 -2.59 27.92 -1.05
C TYR A 264 -4.03 27.46 -0.95
N PRO A 265 -4.98 28.08 -1.67
CA PRO A 265 -6.34 27.56 -1.71
C PRO A 265 -6.36 26.14 -2.29
N ALA A 266 -7.37 25.35 -1.91
CA ALA A 266 -7.59 24.04 -2.48
C ALA A 266 -7.66 24.10 -4.01
N GLY A 267 -7.00 23.17 -4.70
CA GLY A 267 -6.92 23.12 -6.15
C GLY A 267 -5.89 24.08 -6.77
N ALA A 268 -5.18 24.87 -5.99
CA ALA A 268 -4.13 25.74 -6.51
C ALA A 268 -2.99 24.93 -7.14
N SER A 269 -2.55 25.35 -8.33
CA SER A 269 -1.38 24.79 -9.01
C SER A 269 -0.12 25.52 -8.57
N VAL A 270 0.91 24.77 -8.19
CA VAL A 270 2.21 25.30 -7.78
C VAL A 270 3.30 24.63 -8.61
N MET A 271 4.10 25.42 -9.34
CA MET A 271 5.25 24.93 -10.08
C MET A 271 6.47 24.89 -9.16
N LEU A 272 7.08 23.71 -9.02
CA LEU A 272 8.33 23.49 -8.31
C LEU A 272 9.48 23.43 -9.30
N THR A 273 10.62 23.98 -8.93
CA THR A 273 11.85 23.90 -9.72
C THR A 273 13.03 23.54 -8.81
N ALA A 274 13.74 22.47 -9.16
CA ALA A 274 14.95 22.03 -8.52
C ALA A 274 16.16 22.37 -9.39
N THR A 275 17.20 23.00 -8.81
CA THR A 275 18.43 23.36 -9.50
C THR A 275 19.62 22.75 -8.77
N ALA A 276 20.34 21.86 -9.45
CA ALA A 276 21.55 21.22 -8.90
C ALA A 276 22.73 22.19 -8.90
N ASN A 277 23.53 22.16 -7.84
CA ASN A 277 24.81 22.86 -7.78
C ASN A 277 25.90 22.15 -8.60
N ALA A 278 27.02 22.83 -8.87
CA ALA A 278 28.15 22.22 -9.56
C ALA A 278 28.63 20.96 -8.84
N GLY A 279 28.85 19.89 -9.58
CA GLY A 279 29.22 18.58 -9.00
C GLY A 279 28.05 17.69 -8.58
N TYR A 280 26.80 18.14 -8.78
CA TYR A 280 25.59 17.37 -8.46
C TYR A 280 24.64 17.33 -9.66
N PHE A 281 23.67 16.42 -9.61
CA PHE A 281 22.53 16.39 -10.54
C PHE A 281 21.24 16.13 -9.76
N PHE A 282 20.11 16.61 -10.31
CA PHE A 282 18.78 16.33 -9.75
C PHE A 282 18.39 14.88 -10.03
N GLN A 283 18.01 14.15 -8.99
CA GLN A 283 17.52 12.77 -9.13
C GLN A 283 16.00 12.74 -9.26
N SER A 284 15.29 13.26 -8.26
CA SER A 284 13.83 13.20 -8.19
C SER A 284 13.26 14.13 -7.12
N TRP A 285 11.97 14.45 -7.24
CA TRP A 285 11.15 14.92 -6.13
C TRP A 285 10.63 13.71 -5.36
N THR A 286 10.64 13.81 -4.04
CA THR A 286 10.05 12.85 -3.11
C THR A 286 9.04 13.56 -2.20
N GLY A 287 8.16 12.82 -1.51
CA GLY A 287 7.11 13.39 -0.67
C GLY A 287 5.72 13.13 -1.23
N ASP A 288 4.79 14.08 -1.04
CA ASP A 288 3.37 13.89 -1.35
C ASP A 288 3.02 13.80 -2.85
N SER A 289 3.89 14.29 -3.73
CA SER A 289 3.72 14.20 -5.20
C SER A 289 5.08 13.94 -5.88
N PRO A 290 5.56 12.68 -5.88
CA PRO A 290 6.86 12.32 -6.47
C PRO A 290 6.93 12.66 -7.97
N SER A 291 8.11 13.10 -8.43
CA SER A 291 8.37 13.40 -9.85
C SER A 291 9.84 13.23 -10.20
N ALA A 292 10.12 12.71 -11.40
CA ALA A 292 11.48 12.61 -11.94
C ALA A 292 11.94 13.88 -12.69
N THR A 293 11.04 14.83 -12.93
CA THR A 293 11.32 16.07 -13.65
C THR A 293 11.72 17.18 -12.70
N ALA A 294 12.84 17.83 -12.93
CA ALA A 294 13.34 18.91 -12.07
C ALA A 294 12.35 20.09 -11.95
N ALA A 295 11.66 20.42 -13.05
CA ALA A 295 10.52 21.35 -13.04
C ALA A 295 9.21 20.55 -13.10
N THR A 296 8.38 20.64 -12.07
CA THR A 296 7.11 19.90 -11.98
C THR A 296 6.01 20.78 -11.39
N THR A 297 4.75 20.50 -11.75
CA THR A 297 3.59 21.21 -11.20
C THR A 297 2.80 20.27 -10.31
N ILE A 298 2.47 20.72 -9.11
CA ILE A 298 1.64 20.00 -8.15
C ILE A 298 0.32 20.75 -7.94
N THR A 299 -0.73 20.01 -7.54
CA THR A 299 -2.03 20.58 -7.16
C THR A 299 -2.21 20.45 -5.65
N MET A 300 -2.54 21.55 -4.99
CA MET A 300 -2.72 21.59 -3.54
C MET A 300 -4.06 20.98 -3.15
N THR A 301 -4.03 19.76 -2.58
CA THR A 301 -5.22 19.04 -2.10
C THR A 301 -5.21 18.82 -0.60
N LYS A 302 -4.06 19.07 0.03
CA LYS A 302 -3.79 18.94 1.47
C LYS A 302 -2.52 19.73 1.81
N ASN A 303 -2.14 19.77 3.08
CA ASN A 303 -0.78 20.20 3.44
C ASN A 303 0.23 19.25 2.80
N MET A 304 1.19 19.79 2.06
CA MET A 304 2.13 18.98 1.26
C MET A 304 3.57 19.24 1.67
N VAL A 305 4.37 18.17 1.63
CA VAL A 305 5.82 18.22 1.82
C VAL A 305 6.50 17.63 0.60
N MET A 306 7.39 18.41 -0.03
CA MET A 306 8.14 18.03 -1.21
C MET A 306 9.64 18.20 -0.96
N THR A 307 10.44 17.17 -1.28
CA THR A 307 11.89 17.20 -1.13
C THR A 307 12.56 16.86 -2.45
N ALA A 308 13.39 17.79 -2.96
CA ALA A 308 14.25 17.54 -4.12
C ALA A 308 15.48 16.74 -3.69
N ARG A 309 15.73 15.61 -4.33
CA ARG A 309 16.96 14.82 -4.13
C ARG A 309 18.00 15.18 -5.20
N PHE A 310 19.19 15.43 -4.72
CA PHE A 310 20.37 15.67 -5.55
C PHE A 310 21.44 14.62 -5.21
N LEU A 311 22.17 14.15 -6.21
CA LEU A 311 23.25 13.19 -6.05
C LEU A 311 24.53 13.75 -6.68
N PRO A 312 25.71 13.39 -6.17
CA PRO A 312 26.98 13.76 -6.80
C PRO A 312 27.07 13.26 -8.24
N THR A 313 27.59 14.08 -9.13
CA THR A 313 27.94 13.65 -10.49
C THR A 313 28.97 12.53 -10.41
N GLY A 314 28.70 11.43 -11.15
CA GLY A 314 29.53 10.22 -11.05
C GLY A 314 28.97 9.15 -10.10
N THR A 315 27.91 9.41 -9.33
CA THR A 315 27.13 8.33 -8.70
C THR A 315 26.53 7.47 -9.80
N VAL A 316 26.92 6.21 -9.85
CA VAL A 316 26.46 5.26 -10.88
C VAL A 316 25.65 4.13 -10.25
N GLN A 317 24.73 3.58 -11.04
CA GLN A 317 24.04 2.36 -10.67
C GLN A 317 25.01 1.19 -10.65
N ASP A 318 24.92 0.33 -9.63
CA ASP A 318 25.61 -0.95 -9.66
C ASP A 318 25.12 -1.74 -10.89
N PRO A 319 26.00 -2.10 -11.83
CA PRO A 319 25.60 -2.79 -13.05
C PRO A 319 25.03 -4.19 -12.80
N ALA A 320 25.26 -4.77 -11.62
CA ALA A 320 24.69 -6.05 -11.23
C ALA A 320 23.19 -5.95 -10.83
N LEU A 321 22.68 -4.74 -10.54
CA LEU A 321 21.29 -4.52 -10.24
C LEU A 321 20.44 -4.53 -11.52
N VAL A 322 19.66 -5.57 -11.69
CA VAL A 322 18.64 -5.71 -12.73
C VAL A 322 17.30 -5.94 -12.06
N GLY A 323 16.27 -5.17 -12.41
CA GLY A 323 14.95 -5.41 -11.83
C GLY A 323 14.23 -4.14 -11.39
N TYR A 324 13.10 -4.33 -10.75
CA TYR A 324 12.24 -3.25 -10.32
C TYR A 324 12.93 -2.27 -9.34
N ALA A 325 13.91 -2.69 -8.55
CA ALA A 325 14.63 -1.77 -7.65
C ALA A 325 15.42 -0.67 -8.39
N ALA A 326 15.70 -0.85 -9.68
CA ALA A 326 16.40 0.12 -10.53
C ALA A 326 15.47 1.14 -11.23
N VAL A 327 14.16 1.05 -11.02
CA VAL A 327 13.15 1.96 -11.60
C VAL A 327 12.21 2.48 -10.52
N GLN A 328 11.44 3.53 -10.84
CA GLN A 328 10.52 4.15 -9.88
C GLN A 328 9.04 4.13 -10.31
N ASP A 329 8.77 3.66 -11.52
CA ASP A 329 7.41 3.55 -12.08
C ASP A 329 7.32 2.44 -13.15
N ASP A 330 6.10 2.18 -13.61
CA ASP A 330 5.82 1.21 -14.69
C ASP A 330 6.25 1.71 -16.08
N ALA A 331 6.63 2.97 -16.24
CA ALA A 331 7.20 3.51 -17.48
C ALA A 331 8.71 3.23 -17.59
N GLY A 332 9.34 2.72 -16.53
CA GLY A 332 10.76 2.41 -16.50
C GLY A 332 11.64 3.62 -16.23
N THR A 333 11.10 4.67 -15.60
CA THR A 333 11.92 5.80 -15.17
C THR A 333 13.02 5.32 -14.24
N PRO A 334 14.31 5.53 -14.57
CA PRO A 334 15.41 5.03 -13.78
C PRO A 334 15.42 5.56 -12.35
N TYR A 335 15.71 4.68 -11.40
CA TYR A 335 15.98 5.03 -10.01
C TYR A 335 17.40 4.62 -9.66
N LEU A 336 18.23 5.59 -9.27
CA LEU A 336 19.60 5.31 -8.85
C LEU A 336 19.61 4.80 -7.41
N LEU A 337 19.68 3.49 -7.26
CA LEU A 337 19.80 2.83 -5.97
C LEU A 337 21.26 2.79 -5.54
N HIS A 338 21.59 3.50 -4.46
CA HIS A 338 22.95 3.63 -3.96
C HIS A 338 23.09 3.25 -2.46
N GLY A 339 21.97 2.90 -1.81
CA GLY A 339 21.96 2.52 -0.39
C GLY A 339 22.54 3.61 0.51
N GLY A 340 23.48 3.19 1.35
CA GLY A 340 24.17 4.07 2.29
C GLY A 340 25.46 4.70 1.77
N SER A 341 25.79 4.58 0.46
CA SER A 341 27.12 4.94 -0.08
C SER A 341 27.49 6.43 0.04
N LEU A 342 26.52 7.29 0.29
CA LEU A 342 26.74 8.73 0.54
C LEU A 342 27.01 9.04 2.02
N GLY A 343 27.02 8.05 2.89
CA GLY A 343 27.31 8.18 4.31
C GLY A 343 28.60 7.47 4.71
N ALA A 344 28.84 7.41 6.03
CA ALA A 344 29.99 6.72 6.57
C ALA A 344 29.87 5.20 6.44
N THR A 345 31.02 4.54 6.24
CA THR A 345 31.11 3.09 6.42
C THR A 345 31.44 2.80 7.88
N VAL A 346 30.62 1.96 8.51
CA VAL A 346 30.75 1.55 9.91
C VAL A 346 30.67 0.03 10.01
N THR A 347 31.20 -0.53 11.09
CA THR A 347 31.10 -1.98 11.34
C THR A 347 30.17 -2.22 12.52
N ALA A 348 29.24 -3.15 12.38
CA ALA A 348 28.44 -3.68 13.48
C ALA A 348 28.95 -5.09 13.83
N SER A 349 29.28 -5.28 15.10
CA SER A 349 29.75 -6.54 15.69
C SER A 349 28.78 -7.05 16.76
N THR A 350 27.84 -6.21 17.15
CA THR A 350 26.80 -6.50 18.17
C THR A 350 25.41 -6.11 17.66
N LEU A 351 24.39 -6.67 18.28
CA LEU A 351 22.99 -6.33 17.99
C LEU A 351 22.70 -4.85 18.27
N ASP A 352 23.26 -4.27 19.32
CA ASP A 352 23.04 -2.86 19.67
C ASP A 352 23.68 -1.92 18.64
N GLU A 353 24.89 -2.22 18.16
CA GLU A 353 25.53 -1.47 17.06
C GLU A 353 24.71 -1.59 15.76
N LEU A 354 24.20 -2.79 15.45
CA LEU A 354 23.35 -3.02 14.29
C LEU A 354 22.09 -2.15 14.37
N LYS A 355 21.38 -2.16 15.52
CA LYS A 355 20.21 -1.30 15.77
C LYS A 355 20.53 0.18 15.67
N MET A 356 21.64 0.60 16.25
CA MET A 356 22.07 2.00 16.26
C MET A 356 22.31 2.52 14.84
N TYR A 357 23.06 1.79 14.02
CA TYR A 357 23.41 2.26 12.68
C TYR A 357 22.26 2.09 11.68
N LEU A 358 21.55 0.98 11.69
CA LEU A 358 20.43 0.74 10.77
C LEU A 358 19.22 1.61 11.11
N GLY A 359 18.96 1.86 12.40
CA GLY A 359 17.88 2.73 12.87
C GLY A 359 18.15 4.23 12.76
N SER A 360 19.38 4.64 12.46
CA SER A 360 19.76 6.05 12.31
C SER A 360 19.08 6.71 11.10
N PRO A 361 18.66 7.99 11.17
CA PRO A 361 18.21 8.74 10.00
C PRO A 361 19.34 9.03 8.99
N ASN A 362 20.61 8.97 9.41
CA ASN A 362 21.77 9.22 8.54
C ASN A 362 22.04 8.04 7.60
N PRO A 363 22.55 8.28 6.39
CA PRO A 363 23.00 7.21 5.50
C PRO A 363 24.24 6.49 6.09
N TYR A 364 24.25 5.16 6.00
CA TYR A 364 25.39 4.33 6.41
C TYR A 364 25.58 3.12 5.48
N VAL A 365 26.83 2.78 5.23
CA VAL A 365 27.23 1.43 4.83
C VAL A 365 27.60 0.69 6.11
N VAL A 366 26.76 -0.22 6.54
CA VAL A 366 26.95 -1.02 7.76
C VAL A 366 27.52 -2.37 7.36
N THR A 367 28.75 -2.65 7.78
CA THR A 367 29.41 -3.92 7.50
C THR A 367 29.26 -4.89 8.68
N VAL A 368 29.08 -6.18 8.36
CA VAL A 368 29.04 -7.28 9.33
C VAL A 368 30.04 -8.34 8.87
N SER A 369 30.93 -8.81 9.74
CA SER A 369 31.99 -9.76 9.37
C SER A 369 31.91 -11.11 10.08
N GLY A 370 30.92 -11.34 10.92
CA GLY A 370 30.77 -12.57 11.70
C GLY A 370 29.33 -12.79 12.09
N LEU A 371 29.13 -13.65 13.09
CA LEU A 371 27.82 -13.98 13.62
C LEU A 371 27.37 -12.91 14.63
N ILE A 372 26.16 -12.38 14.41
CA ILE A 372 25.40 -11.62 15.42
C ILE A 372 24.14 -12.41 15.71
N GLU A 373 23.93 -12.80 16.95
CA GLU A 373 22.73 -13.54 17.40
C GLU A 373 21.82 -12.64 18.24
N GLY A 374 20.52 -12.84 18.12
CA GLY A 374 19.49 -12.13 18.87
C GLY A 374 18.09 -12.67 18.56
N THR A 375 17.08 -12.05 19.15
CA THR A 375 15.66 -12.40 18.94
C THR A 375 14.83 -11.16 18.60
N ASP A 376 15.48 -10.04 18.29
CA ASP A 376 14.83 -8.75 18.11
C ASP A 376 14.57 -8.44 16.64
N SER A 377 13.59 -7.58 16.41
CA SER A 377 13.41 -6.90 15.14
C SER A 377 14.29 -5.64 15.09
N VAL A 378 15.09 -5.51 14.04
CA VAL A 378 15.98 -4.38 13.78
C VAL A 378 15.37 -3.50 12.71
N ASN A 379 15.01 -2.28 13.08
CA ASN A 379 14.49 -1.29 12.13
C ASN A 379 15.59 -0.81 11.18
N VAL A 380 15.35 -0.94 9.87
CA VAL A 380 16.25 -0.47 8.81
C VAL A 380 15.63 0.75 8.16
N THR A 381 16.17 1.93 8.45
CA THR A 381 15.69 3.20 7.87
C THR A 381 16.24 3.40 6.45
N SER A 382 15.78 4.48 5.78
CA SER A 382 16.20 4.80 4.41
C SER A 382 17.71 5.05 4.28
N ASN A 383 18.23 4.89 3.05
CA ASN A 383 19.62 5.15 2.69
C ASN A 383 20.61 4.29 3.50
N LYS A 384 20.41 2.99 3.48
CA LYS A 384 21.26 2.01 4.14
C LYS A 384 21.82 0.98 3.15
N THR A 385 23.05 0.63 3.35
CA THR A 385 23.63 -0.60 2.82
C THR A 385 24.04 -1.47 3.98
N LEU A 386 23.42 -2.63 4.13
CA LEU A 386 23.87 -3.68 5.05
C LEU A 386 24.68 -4.69 4.24
N LEU A 387 25.98 -4.77 4.52
CA LEU A 387 26.93 -5.53 3.72
C LEU A 387 27.68 -6.55 4.58
N GLY A 388 27.52 -7.83 4.25
CA GLY A 388 28.34 -8.89 4.82
C GLY A 388 29.75 -8.87 4.22
N VAL A 389 30.74 -9.04 5.07
CA VAL A 389 32.16 -9.11 4.70
C VAL A 389 32.64 -10.56 4.76
N GLY A 390 33.15 -11.05 3.64
CA GLY A 390 33.55 -12.46 3.52
C GLY A 390 32.36 -13.41 3.50
N SER A 391 32.58 -14.65 3.90
CA SER A 391 31.55 -15.72 3.89
C SER A 391 30.96 -16.02 5.27
N GLY A 392 31.36 -15.31 6.32
CA GLY A 392 30.94 -15.58 7.70
C GLY A 392 29.92 -14.56 8.27
N ALA A 393 29.50 -13.57 7.49
CA ALA A 393 28.54 -12.58 7.92
C ALA A 393 27.14 -13.20 8.10
N HIS A 394 26.62 -13.21 9.34
CA HIS A 394 25.40 -13.91 9.67
C HIS A 394 24.61 -13.21 10.78
N LEU A 395 23.34 -12.96 10.53
CA LEU A 395 22.35 -12.54 11.52
C LEU A 395 21.47 -13.75 11.86
N LYS A 396 21.51 -14.23 13.07
CA LYS A 396 20.73 -15.40 13.49
C LYS A 396 19.67 -15.01 14.51
N GLY A 397 18.41 -15.33 14.22
CA GLY A 397 17.26 -15.00 15.05
C GLY A 397 16.84 -13.53 14.99
N ILE A 398 17.46 -12.73 14.13
CA ILE A 398 17.24 -11.27 14.02
C ILE A 398 16.42 -10.96 12.77
N GLU A 399 15.27 -10.32 12.96
CA GLU A 399 14.46 -9.77 11.87
C GLU A 399 15.03 -8.44 11.38
N LEU A 400 15.04 -8.23 10.08
CA LEU A 400 15.28 -6.93 9.45
C LEU A 400 13.93 -6.31 9.02
N SER A 401 13.51 -5.25 9.69
CA SER A 401 12.21 -4.58 9.45
C SER A 401 12.40 -3.25 8.71
N LEU A 402 11.85 -3.17 7.49
CA LEU A 402 11.87 -1.99 6.63
C LEU A 402 10.46 -1.37 6.59
N ASN A 403 10.22 -0.35 7.39
CA ASN A 403 8.92 0.32 7.45
C ASN A 403 8.99 1.72 6.81
N GLY A 404 8.37 1.87 5.64
CA GLY A 404 8.41 3.10 4.85
C GLY A 404 9.80 3.48 4.33
N SER A 405 10.77 2.59 4.44
CA SER A 405 12.17 2.84 4.08
C SER A 405 12.37 2.85 2.57
N ARG A 406 13.33 3.64 2.11
CA ARG A 406 13.66 3.76 0.69
C ARG A 406 15.16 3.74 0.46
N ASN A 407 15.60 3.23 -0.69
CA ASN A 407 17.01 3.20 -1.07
C ASN A 407 17.84 2.34 -0.10
N VAL A 408 17.50 1.04 -0.05
CA VAL A 408 18.16 0.09 0.86
C VAL A 408 18.77 -1.06 0.07
N ILE A 409 20.01 -1.41 0.41
CA ILE A 409 20.73 -2.58 -0.12
C ILE A 409 21.07 -3.51 1.04
N ILE A 410 20.68 -4.78 0.93
CA ILE A 410 21.06 -5.86 1.83
C ILE A 410 21.82 -6.87 1.01
N ARG A 411 23.10 -7.06 1.28
CA ARG A 411 23.97 -7.82 0.37
C ARG A 411 24.97 -8.70 1.09
N ASN A 412 25.21 -9.89 0.55
CA ASN A 412 26.24 -10.84 1.02
C ASN A 412 26.10 -11.22 2.49
N LEU A 413 24.91 -11.49 2.96
CA LEU A 413 24.60 -11.68 4.37
C LEU A 413 23.68 -12.91 4.56
N ALA A 414 24.02 -13.76 5.52
CA ALA A 414 23.12 -14.79 5.98
C ALA A 414 22.13 -14.22 6.99
N VAL A 415 20.81 -14.53 6.82
CA VAL A 415 19.76 -14.23 7.81
C VAL A 415 18.99 -15.51 8.06
N SER A 416 18.94 -15.96 9.32
CA SER A 416 18.37 -17.27 9.59
C SER A 416 17.69 -17.40 10.94
N HIS A 417 16.84 -18.44 11.09
CA HIS A 417 16.26 -18.91 12.35
C HIS A 417 15.50 -17.81 13.11
N VAL A 418 14.82 -16.93 12.42
CA VAL A 418 13.95 -15.92 13.03
C VAL A 418 12.67 -16.63 13.46
N ILE A 419 12.44 -16.68 14.77
CA ILE A 419 11.34 -17.44 15.38
C ILE A 419 10.09 -16.56 15.41
N ALA A 420 8.95 -17.07 14.98
CA ALA A 420 7.67 -16.42 15.18
C ALA A 420 7.37 -16.30 16.68
N ASP A 421 7.09 -15.10 17.20
CA ASP A 421 7.02 -14.81 18.63
C ASP A 421 5.78 -15.37 19.33
N GLY A 422 4.86 -15.99 18.60
CA GLY A 422 3.63 -16.56 19.13
C GLY A 422 2.61 -15.54 19.67
N ALA A 423 2.95 -14.26 19.67
CA ALA A 423 2.07 -13.15 20.08
C ALA A 423 1.28 -12.56 18.90
N GLY A 424 1.43 -13.14 17.70
CA GLY A 424 0.75 -12.73 16.47
C GLY A 424 1.48 -11.66 15.67
N THR A 425 2.64 -11.21 16.09
CA THR A 425 3.61 -10.49 15.26
C THR A 425 4.53 -11.54 14.64
N ALA A 426 4.10 -12.13 13.54
CA ALA A 426 4.89 -13.13 12.83
C ALA A 426 6.22 -12.49 12.42
N ASN A 427 7.31 -13.11 12.83
CA ASN A 427 8.64 -12.60 12.57
C ASN A 427 9.23 -13.34 11.37
N ASP A 428 9.33 -12.61 10.28
CA ASP A 428 10.04 -13.03 9.07
C ASP A 428 11.52 -12.62 9.14
N ALA A 429 12.36 -13.18 8.29
CA ALA A 429 13.76 -12.78 8.29
C ALA A 429 13.95 -11.34 7.76
N ILE A 430 13.23 -10.95 6.70
CA ILE A 430 13.23 -9.61 6.12
C ILE A 430 11.78 -9.18 5.81
N VAL A 431 11.30 -8.13 6.48
CA VAL A 431 9.94 -7.59 6.32
C VAL A 431 9.99 -6.21 5.68
N LEU A 432 9.28 -6.05 4.57
CA LEU A 432 9.14 -4.79 3.84
C LEU A 432 7.68 -4.32 3.95
N THR A 433 7.44 -3.29 4.75
CA THR A 433 6.13 -2.65 4.92
C THR A 433 6.17 -1.25 4.32
N GLY A 434 5.50 -1.02 3.19
CA GLY A 434 5.53 0.28 2.51
C GLY A 434 6.93 0.73 2.05
N ALA A 435 7.92 -0.14 2.07
CA ALA A 435 9.29 0.16 1.66
C ALA A 435 9.44 0.23 0.14
N MET A 436 10.37 1.06 -0.35
CA MET A 436 10.53 1.30 -1.79
C MET A 436 11.99 1.27 -2.22
N ASN A 437 12.24 0.71 -3.42
CA ASN A 437 13.57 0.61 -4.00
C ASN A 437 14.54 -0.10 -3.05
N VAL A 438 14.31 -1.40 -2.88
CA VAL A 438 15.09 -2.29 -2.02
C VAL A 438 15.73 -3.39 -2.86
N TRP A 439 17.01 -3.63 -2.65
CA TRP A 439 17.76 -4.70 -3.30
C TRP A 439 18.33 -5.66 -2.25
N ILE A 440 17.90 -6.93 -2.34
CA ILE A 440 18.40 -8.05 -1.53
C ILE A 440 19.21 -8.94 -2.48
N ASP A 441 20.51 -9.04 -2.25
CA ASP A 441 21.41 -9.64 -3.22
C ASP A 441 22.49 -10.52 -2.56
N HIS A 442 22.79 -11.68 -3.16
CA HIS A 442 23.78 -12.63 -2.64
C HIS A 442 23.61 -12.99 -1.17
N CYS A 443 22.36 -13.08 -0.69
CA CYS A 443 22.05 -13.45 0.69
C CYS A 443 21.79 -14.95 0.82
N ASP A 444 22.06 -15.49 2.01
CA ASP A 444 21.67 -16.83 2.44
C ASP A 444 20.48 -16.71 3.40
N LEU A 445 19.31 -17.17 2.97
CA LEU A 445 18.08 -17.04 3.74
C LEU A 445 17.54 -18.43 4.05
N PHE A 446 17.49 -18.79 5.33
CA PHE A 446 17.14 -20.15 5.71
C PHE A 446 16.66 -20.29 7.16
N SER A 447 16.11 -21.46 7.48
CA SER A 447 15.87 -21.87 8.88
C SER A 447 16.18 -23.36 9.05
N ASP A 448 15.20 -24.19 9.39
CA ASP A 448 15.22 -25.64 9.29
C ASP A 448 13.80 -26.15 8.98
N ARG A 449 13.69 -27.36 8.49
CA ARG A 449 12.42 -28.04 8.22
C ARG A 449 12.11 -29.15 9.23
N THR A 450 12.83 -29.20 10.34
CA THR A 450 12.61 -30.16 11.44
C THR A 450 11.69 -29.59 12.51
N SER A 451 11.63 -28.27 12.61
CA SER A 451 10.67 -27.53 13.44
C SER A 451 9.28 -27.51 12.77
N GLY A 452 8.24 -27.22 13.51
CA GLY A 452 6.88 -27.08 12.96
C GLY A 452 6.80 -26.00 11.89
N LYS A 453 5.86 -26.16 10.93
CA LYS A 453 5.66 -25.23 9.81
C LYS A 453 5.49 -23.76 10.21
N ASP A 454 4.92 -23.51 11.41
CA ASP A 454 4.63 -22.18 11.93
C ASP A 454 5.60 -21.75 13.03
N TYR A 455 6.68 -22.49 13.26
CA TYR A 455 7.72 -22.12 14.23
C TYR A 455 8.59 -20.97 13.71
N TYR A 456 8.91 -20.99 12.41
CA TYR A 456 9.47 -19.88 11.68
C TYR A 456 8.40 -19.39 10.70
N ASP A 457 8.17 -18.07 10.55
CA ASP A 457 7.13 -17.62 9.64
C ASP A 457 7.63 -17.54 8.20
N GLY A 458 8.16 -16.45 7.73
CA GLY A 458 8.66 -16.32 6.37
C GLY A 458 10.13 -15.88 6.32
N LEU A 459 10.71 -15.90 5.11
CA LEU A 459 12.04 -15.37 4.90
C LEU A 459 12.01 -13.96 4.29
N ILE A 460 11.04 -13.70 3.39
CA ILE A 460 10.86 -12.36 2.80
C ILE A 460 9.37 -12.05 2.75
N GLU A 461 8.95 -10.98 3.42
CA GLU A 461 7.59 -10.48 3.32
C GLU A 461 7.56 -9.07 2.71
N ILE A 462 6.71 -8.87 1.68
CA ILE A 462 6.52 -7.60 0.97
C ILE A 462 5.04 -7.23 1.04
N LYS A 463 4.69 -6.19 1.81
CA LYS A 463 3.29 -5.86 2.11
C LYS A 463 3.02 -4.36 2.22
N ASN A 464 1.73 -4.02 2.29
CA ASN A 464 1.24 -2.66 2.55
C ASN A 464 1.85 -1.62 1.59
N GLY A 465 1.85 -1.93 0.28
CA GLY A 465 2.36 -1.04 -0.75
C GLY A 465 3.88 -1.01 -0.88
N ALA A 466 4.64 -1.86 -0.19
CA ALA A 466 6.08 -1.98 -0.43
C ALA A 466 6.33 -2.40 -1.89
N SER A 467 7.18 -1.67 -2.61
CA SER A 467 7.27 -1.82 -4.06
C SER A 467 8.68 -1.54 -4.59
N PHE A 468 8.91 -1.87 -5.86
CA PHE A 468 10.20 -1.73 -6.52
C PHE A 468 11.31 -2.48 -5.78
N VAL A 469 11.05 -3.77 -5.53
CA VAL A 469 11.95 -4.69 -4.82
C VAL A 469 12.62 -5.63 -5.81
N THR A 470 13.92 -5.88 -5.62
CA THR A 470 14.65 -6.93 -6.36
C THR A 470 15.32 -7.87 -5.36
N VAL A 471 15.09 -9.16 -5.55
CA VAL A 471 15.76 -10.26 -4.86
C VAL A 471 16.57 -11.04 -5.89
N SER A 472 17.89 -11.03 -5.75
CA SER A 472 18.76 -11.62 -6.77
C SER A 472 19.91 -12.42 -6.16
N ARG A 473 20.32 -13.47 -6.85
CA ARG A 473 21.48 -14.32 -6.49
C ARG A 473 21.50 -14.74 -5.03
N CYS A 474 20.33 -14.91 -4.43
CA CYS A 474 20.19 -15.41 -3.06
C CYS A 474 20.10 -16.94 -3.07
N HIS A 475 20.73 -17.59 -2.11
CA HIS A 475 20.47 -18.97 -1.74
C HIS A 475 19.36 -18.99 -0.69
N ILE A 476 18.22 -19.54 -1.04
CA ILE A 476 17.01 -19.56 -0.21
C ILE A 476 16.65 -21.01 0.03
N HIS A 477 16.75 -21.48 1.29
CA HIS A 477 16.71 -22.92 1.49
C HIS A 477 16.18 -23.35 2.87
N ASP A 478 15.86 -24.63 3.00
CA ASP A 478 15.47 -25.31 4.23
C ASP A 478 14.38 -24.57 5.01
N HIS A 479 13.32 -24.11 4.32
CA HIS A 479 12.25 -23.32 4.91
C HIS A 479 10.87 -23.70 4.37
N PHE A 480 9.80 -23.57 5.20
CA PHE A 480 8.44 -23.94 4.78
C PHE A 480 7.72 -22.83 3.99
N LYS A 481 7.80 -21.56 4.42
CA LYS A 481 7.03 -20.42 3.90
C LYS A 481 7.98 -19.32 3.44
N VAL A 482 8.46 -19.35 2.20
CA VAL A 482 9.65 -18.59 1.76
C VAL A 482 9.38 -17.08 1.59
N SER A 483 8.53 -16.72 0.64
CA SER A 483 8.32 -15.29 0.32
C SER A 483 6.86 -14.98 0.02
N LEU A 484 6.27 -14.11 0.85
CA LEU A 484 4.90 -13.66 0.71
C LEU A 484 4.85 -12.21 0.21
N ILE A 485 4.15 -11.99 -0.89
CA ILE A 485 3.87 -10.66 -1.45
C ILE A 485 2.38 -10.38 -1.28
N SER A 486 2.04 -9.39 -0.48
CA SER A 486 0.70 -9.07 0.03
C SER A 486 0.13 -10.12 0.98
N SER A 487 -0.18 -9.69 2.20
CA SER A 487 -0.47 -10.57 3.33
C SER A 487 -1.84 -11.26 3.28
N GLY A 488 -2.85 -10.65 2.65
CA GLY A 488 -4.22 -11.19 2.62
C GLY A 488 -5.00 -10.86 1.35
N ASP A 489 -6.10 -11.59 1.14
CA ASP A 489 -6.99 -11.41 -0.02
C ASP A 489 -7.77 -10.07 0.02
N GLU A 490 -7.81 -9.41 1.17
CA GLU A 490 -8.43 -8.10 1.43
C GLU A 490 -7.51 -6.90 1.14
N GLN A 491 -6.21 -7.12 0.90
CA GLN A 491 -5.21 -6.07 0.74
C GLN A 491 -5.20 -5.46 -0.68
N VAL A 492 -6.35 -4.99 -1.14
CA VAL A 492 -6.54 -4.49 -2.52
C VAL A 492 -5.62 -3.30 -2.88
N GLY A 493 -5.12 -2.56 -1.89
CA GLY A 493 -4.13 -1.50 -2.10
C GLY A 493 -2.78 -1.99 -2.61
N ASP A 494 -2.46 -3.28 -2.45
CA ASP A 494 -1.19 -3.88 -2.83
C ASP A 494 -1.04 -4.10 -4.37
N THR A 495 -2.00 -3.65 -5.19
CA THR A 495 -1.86 -3.58 -6.66
C THR A 495 -0.65 -2.75 -7.11
N VAL A 496 -0.13 -1.88 -6.25
CA VAL A 496 1.07 -1.06 -6.51
C VAL A 496 2.39 -1.83 -6.37
N ILE A 497 2.38 -3.03 -5.79
CA ILE A 497 3.61 -3.80 -5.54
C ILE A 497 4.25 -4.24 -6.86
N ARG A 498 5.58 -4.04 -6.95
CA ARG A 498 6.45 -4.45 -8.06
C ARG A 498 7.65 -5.18 -7.49
N ALA A 499 7.85 -6.43 -7.89
CA ALA A 499 8.94 -7.25 -7.40
C ALA A 499 9.66 -8.01 -8.53
N THR A 500 10.96 -8.20 -8.39
CA THR A 500 11.78 -9.04 -9.27
C THR A 500 12.49 -10.11 -8.45
N TYR A 501 12.48 -11.32 -8.93
CA TYR A 501 13.24 -12.45 -8.39
C TYR A 501 14.05 -13.06 -9.51
N HIS A 502 15.39 -12.98 -9.45
CA HIS A 502 16.22 -13.55 -10.51
C HIS A 502 17.51 -14.17 -10.01
N HIS A 503 17.93 -15.24 -10.67
CA HIS A 503 19.17 -15.95 -10.36
C HIS A 503 19.24 -16.44 -8.91
N ASN A 504 18.08 -16.66 -8.27
CA ASN A 504 18.01 -17.21 -6.92
C ASN A 504 18.03 -18.73 -6.98
N TYR A 505 18.65 -19.35 -5.99
CA TYR A 505 18.70 -20.78 -5.78
C TYR A 505 17.71 -21.16 -4.67
N PHE A 506 16.56 -21.72 -5.05
CA PHE A 506 15.55 -22.22 -4.11
C PHE A 506 15.74 -23.72 -3.92
N HIS A 507 16.17 -24.12 -2.73
CA HIS A 507 16.50 -25.50 -2.43
C HIS A 507 15.81 -25.98 -1.15
N ASN A 508 15.14 -27.14 -1.22
CA ASN A 508 14.44 -27.75 -0.09
C ASN A 508 13.46 -26.77 0.59
N CYS A 509 12.67 -26.05 -0.21
CA CYS A 509 11.64 -25.12 0.25
C CYS A 509 10.25 -25.77 0.21
N GLY A 510 9.34 -25.29 1.05
CA GLY A 510 7.95 -25.74 1.05
C GLY A 510 7.09 -24.98 0.05
N SER A 511 6.81 -23.71 0.30
CA SER A 511 5.88 -22.92 -0.52
C SER A 511 6.29 -21.45 -0.63
N ARG A 512 5.57 -20.70 -1.51
CA ARG A 512 5.75 -19.26 -1.66
C ARG A 512 7.11 -18.86 -2.25
N MET A 513 7.37 -19.20 -3.50
CA MET A 513 8.67 -18.98 -4.16
C MET A 513 8.62 -18.08 -5.43
N PRO A 514 8.06 -16.86 -5.40
CA PRO A 514 7.24 -16.22 -4.38
C PRO A 514 5.74 -16.55 -4.51
N SER A 515 4.96 -16.25 -3.46
CA SER A 515 3.50 -16.20 -3.54
C SER A 515 3.02 -14.75 -3.53
N ILE A 516 2.31 -14.34 -4.56
CA ILE A 516 1.91 -12.96 -4.78
C ILE A 516 0.40 -12.80 -4.95
N ARG A 517 -0.16 -11.76 -4.29
CA ARG A 517 -1.50 -11.23 -4.53
C ARG A 517 -1.41 -9.84 -5.13
N PHE A 518 -2.36 -9.48 -5.98
CA PHE A 518 -2.63 -8.17 -6.59
C PHE A 518 -1.52 -7.62 -7.49
N GLY A 519 -0.31 -7.43 -7.02
CA GLY A 519 0.79 -6.71 -7.67
C GLY A 519 1.32 -7.34 -8.97
N LYS A 520 2.50 -6.91 -9.39
CA LYS A 520 3.21 -7.46 -10.55
C LYS A 520 4.57 -8.00 -10.11
N ALA A 521 4.96 -9.17 -10.63
CA ALA A 521 6.29 -9.72 -10.40
C ALA A 521 6.94 -10.25 -11.68
N HIS A 522 8.27 -10.13 -11.76
CA HIS A 522 9.09 -10.73 -12.78
C HIS A 522 10.04 -11.76 -12.13
N VAL A 523 9.91 -13.01 -12.52
CA VAL A 523 10.60 -14.16 -11.94
C VAL A 523 11.37 -14.86 -13.06
N PHE A 524 12.71 -14.71 -13.10
CA PHE A 524 13.48 -15.24 -14.23
C PHE A 524 14.85 -15.80 -13.83
N ASN A 525 15.30 -16.78 -14.58
CA ASN A 525 16.58 -17.47 -14.40
C ASN A 525 16.85 -17.95 -12.97
N ASN A 526 15.80 -18.34 -12.22
CA ASN A 526 15.97 -18.98 -10.92
C ASN A 526 16.07 -20.49 -11.06
N TYR A 527 16.79 -21.12 -10.14
CA TYR A 527 16.86 -22.58 -10.01
C TYR A 527 16.06 -23.05 -8.80
N TYR A 528 15.10 -23.92 -9.03
CA TYR A 528 14.23 -24.52 -8.02
C TYR A 528 14.51 -26.03 -7.98
N ILE A 529 14.93 -26.54 -6.82
CA ILE A 529 15.19 -27.98 -6.69
C ILE A 529 14.71 -28.54 -5.35
N ASN A 530 14.10 -29.74 -5.40
CA ASN A 530 13.62 -30.48 -4.24
C ASN A 530 12.60 -29.71 -3.36
N ASN A 531 11.68 -28.99 -4.01
CA ASN A 531 10.64 -28.20 -3.36
C ASN A 531 9.31 -28.96 -3.44
N THR A 532 9.03 -29.81 -2.45
CA THR A 532 8.02 -30.88 -2.55
C THR A 532 6.77 -30.68 -1.71
N ASP A 533 6.59 -29.54 -1.02
CA ASP A 533 5.50 -29.34 -0.05
C ASP A 533 4.56 -28.18 -0.40
N GLY A 534 4.19 -28.01 -1.66
CA GLY A 534 3.10 -27.10 -1.93
C GLY A 534 3.19 -26.24 -3.18
N SER A 535 3.94 -25.14 -3.20
CA SER A 535 3.86 -24.22 -4.34
C SER A 535 5.18 -23.53 -4.66
N GLY A 536 5.53 -23.50 -5.93
CA GLY A 536 6.57 -22.62 -6.49
C GLY A 536 6.08 -21.17 -6.58
N VAL A 537 6.03 -20.64 -7.80
CA VAL A 537 5.49 -19.31 -8.10
C VAL A 537 3.96 -19.36 -8.06
N ASN A 538 3.36 -18.72 -7.07
CA ASN A 538 1.90 -18.76 -6.83
C ASN A 538 1.26 -17.40 -7.09
N SER A 539 0.50 -17.27 -8.20
CA SER A 539 -0.15 -16.03 -8.62
C SER A 539 -1.63 -16.00 -8.23
N ARG A 540 -2.01 -15.06 -7.38
CA ARG A 540 -3.33 -14.97 -6.73
C ARG A 540 -3.94 -13.58 -6.84
N MET A 541 -5.24 -13.44 -6.59
CA MET A 541 -6.00 -12.18 -6.47
C MET A 541 -5.76 -11.18 -7.61
N GLY A 542 -5.66 -11.67 -8.85
CA GLY A 542 -5.45 -10.83 -10.02
C GLY A 542 -4.00 -10.34 -10.20
N ALA A 543 -3.04 -10.83 -9.43
CA ALA A 543 -1.62 -10.56 -9.67
C ALA A 543 -1.21 -10.97 -11.09
N VAL A 544 -0.22 -10.30 -11.66
CA VAL A 544 0.35 -10.66 -12.97
C VAL A 544 1.83 -10.97 -12.79
N VAL A 545 2.23 -12.21 -13.06
CA VAL A 545 3.60 -12.67 -12.87
C VAL A 545 4.19 -13.12 -14.20
N ARG A 546 5.30 -12.50 -14.64
CA ARG A 546 6.11 -13.03 -15.74
C ARG A 546 7.09 -14.03 -15.18
N VAL A 547 7.04 -15.28 -15.69
CA VAL A 547 7.86 -16.39 -15.23
C VAL A 547 8.58 -16.97 -16.44
N GLU A 548 9.90 -16.78 -16.55
CA GLU A 548 10.64 -17.15 -17.74
C GLU A 548 12.09 -17.54 -17.47
N GLY A 549 12.63 -18.43 -18.29
CA GLY A 549 14.02 -18.90 -18.18
C GLY A 549 14.35 -19.62 -16.87
N ASN A 550 13.34 -20.01 -16.07
CA ASN A 550 13.58 -20.73 -14.81
C ASN A 550 13.72 -22.23 -15.04
N HIS A 551 14.51 -22.88 -14.20
CA HIS A 551 14.64 -24.33 -14.17
C HIS A 551 14.03 -24.87 -12.87
N PHE A 552 12.99 -25.69 -13.02
CA PHE A 552 12.32 -26.37 -11.92
C PHE A 552 12.66 -27.86 -11.97
N GLU A 553 13.18 -28.40 -10.86
CA GLU A 553 13.54 -29.81 -10.73
C GLU A 553 12.97 -30.37 -9.42
N ASN A 554 12.33 -31.56 -9.48
CA ASN A 554 11.69 -32.17 -8.32
C ASN A 554 10.85 -31.16 -7.50
N THR A 555 10.08 -30.33 -8.19
CA THR A 555 9.29 -29.26 -7.56
C THR A 555 7.80 -29.54 -7.74
N GLU A 556 7.03 -29.40 -6.65
CA GLU A 556 5.58 -29.52 -6.67
C GLU A 556 4.95 -28.15 -7.05
N ASN A 557 3.97 -28.19 -7.96
CA ASN A 557 3.26 -27.00 -8.45
C ASN A 557 4.21 -25.84 -8.81
N PRO A 558 5.16 -26.00 -9.74
CA PRO A 558 6.17 -25.00 -10.08
C PRO A 558 5.62 -23.59 -10.34
N ILE A 559 4.51 -23.51 -11.09
CA ILE A 559 3.78 -22.26 -11.35
C ILE A 559 2.29 -22.56 -11.16
N CYS A 560 1.65 -21.89 -10.22
CA CYS A 560 0.29 -22.26 -9.82
C CYS A 560 -0.56 -21.09 -9.34
N PHE A 561 -1.81 -21.40 -9.02
CA PHE A 561 -2.65 -20.59 -8.15
C PHE A 561 -3.26 -21.50 -7.07
N LEU A 562 -2.97 -21.21 -5.83
CA LEU A 562 -3.43 -21.97 -4.67
C LEU A 562 -3.77 -21.01 -3.51
N ASP A 563 -4.64 -21.41 -2.62
CA ASP A 563 -4.89 -20.77 -1.32
C ASP A 563 -5.38 -19.31 -1.39
N SER A 564 -6.23 -18.98 -2.35
CA SER A 564 -6.92 -17.69 -2.41
C SER A 564 -8.29 -17.80 -3.04
N SER A 565 -9.14 -16.82 -2.78
CA SER A 565 -10.51 -16.74 -3.31
C SER A 565 -10.56 -16.46 -4.81
N LYS A 566 -9.49 -15.90 -5.40
CA LYS A 566 -9.39 -15.56 -6.82
C LYS A 566 -8.00 -15.86 -7.36
N THR A 567 -7.96 -16.38 -8.59
CA THR A 567 -6.70 -16.61 -9.31
C THR A 567 -6.01 -15.30 -9.70
N GLY A 568 -4.70 -15.37 -9.93
CA GLY A 568 -3.94 -14.39 -10.68
C GLY A 568 -3.67 -14.84 -12.10
N TYR A 569 -2.70 -14.20 -12.75
CA TYR A 569 -2.28 -14.43 -14.12
C TYR A 569 -0.79 -14.72 -14.16
N TRP A 570 -0.36 -15.50 -15.18
CA TRP A 570 1.06 -15.71 -15.47
C TRP A 570 1.34 -15.47 -16.95
N ASP A 571 2.52 -14.92 -17.19
CA ASP A 571 3.12 -14.79 -18.51
C ASP A 571 4.33 -15.74 -18.57
N VAL A 572 4.24 -16.79 -19.36
CA VAL A 572 5.28 -17.82 -19.51
C VAL A 572 5.88 -17.82 -20.91
N THR A 573 5.74 -16.70 -21.64
CA THR A 573 6.16 -16.56 -23.05
C THR A 573 7.66 -16.86 -23.25
N GLY A 574 8.52 -16.50 -22.28
CA GLY A 574 9.96 -16.74 -22.35
C GLY A 574 10.40 -18.18 -22.06
N GLY A 575 9.44 -19.09 -21.76
CA GLY A 575 9.68 -20.50 -21.50
C GLY A 575 10.30 -20.78 -20.14
N ASN A 576 10.11 -22.02 -19.65
CA ASN A 576 10.70 -22.56 -18.43
C ASN A 576 10.99 -24.06 -18.66
N THR A 577 11.89 -24.63 -17.87
CA THR A 577 12.18 -26.08 -17.90
C THR A 577 11.62 -26.72 -16.63
N PHE A 578 10.94 -27.87 -16.82
CA PHE A 578 10.37 -28.69 -15.75
C PHE A 578 10.95 -30.11 -15.80
N VAL A 579 11.67 -30.52 -14.76
CA VAL A 579 12.29 -31.87 -14.65
C VAL A 579 11.72 -32.56 -13.43
N ASN A 580 11.08 -33.69 -13.60
CA ASN A 580 10.45 -34.47 -12.53
C ASN A 580 9.51 -33.66 -11.62
N CYS A 581 8.90 -32.63 -12.17
CA CYS A 581 7.95 -31.79 -11.43
C CYS A 581 6.57 -32.44 -11.40
N THR A 582 5.78 -32.10 -10.36
CA THR A 582 4.40 -32.55 -10.19
C THR A 582 3.43 -31.37 -10.10
N GLY A 583 2.14 -31.64 -10.28
CA GLY A 583 1.11 -30.61 -10.19
C GLY A 583 1.11 -29.65 -11.38
N MET A 584 0.86 -28.35 -11.12
CA MET A 584 0.65 -27.34 -12.17
C MET A 584 1.97 -26.91 -12.83
N GLN A 585 2.05 -27.05 -14.15
CA GLN A 585 3.19 -26.69 -14.98
C GLN A 585 2.71 -26.00 -16.26
N PRO A 586 2.19 -24.76 -16.17
CA PRO A 586 1.60 -24.09 -17.32
C PRO A 586 2.65 -23.75 -18.38
N THR A 587 2.30 -24.03 -19.64
CA THR A 587 3.07 -23.68 -20.83
C THR A 587 2.39 -22.59 -21.68
N THR A 588 1.21 -22.14 -21.24
CA THR A 588 0.42 -21.10 -21.92
C THR A 588 0.17 -19.95 -20.96
N SER A 589 0.41 -18.74 -21.44
CA SER A 589 0.17 -17.51 -20.67
C SER A 589 -1.33 -17.25 -20.50
N THR A 590 -1.72 -16.74 -19.33
CA THR A 590 -3.06 -16.26 -19.01
C THR A 590 -3.13 -14.73 -18.87
N GLY A 591 -1.98 -14.07 -18.86
CA GLY A 591 -1.80 -12.63 -18.84
C GLY A 591 -0.46 -12.26 -19.44
N MET A 592 -0.20 -10.98 -19.64
CA MET A 592 1.04 -10.46 -20.21
C MET A 592 1.64 -9.40 -19.28
N LEU A 593 2.95 -9.45 -19.09
CA LEU A 593 3.71 -8.47 -18.34
C LEU A 593 4.99 -8.11 -19.10
N THR A 594 5.16 -6.85 -19.44
CA THR A 594 6.43 -6.33 -19.96
C THR A 594 7.17 -5.64 -18.81
N PRO A 595 8.31 -6.20 -18.33
CA PRO A 595 9.13 -5.53 -17.34
C PRO A 595 9.65 -4.19 -17.87
N PRO A 596 9.61 -3.10 -17.07
CA PRO A 596 9.96 -1.76 -17.55
C PRO A 596 11.46 -1.44 -17.48
N TYR A 597 12.32 -2.45 -17.41
CA TYR A 597 13.77 -2.31 -17.33
C TYR A 597 14.46 -3.27 -18.29
N PRO A 598 15.68 -2.97 -18.77
CA PRO A 598 16.45 -3.87 -19.62
C PRO A 598 16.93 -5.08 -18.82
N TYR A 599 16.86 -6.25 -19.43
CA TYR A 599 17.40 -7.51 -18.88
C TYR A 599 17.77 -8.46 -20.03
N THR A 600 18.54 -9.48 -19.70
CA THR A 600 18.89 -10.56 -20.63
C THR A 600 18.64 -11.89 -19.94
N LEU A 601 18.03 -12.82 -20.64
CA LEU A 601 17.87 -14.19 -20.14
C LEU A 601 19.13 -14.99 -20.40
N ASP A 602 19.59 -15.70 -19.40
CA ASP A 602 20.57 -16.77 -19.55
C ASP A 602 19.91 -17.99 -20.23
N ALA A 603 20.69 -18.82 -20.86
CA ALA A 603 20.18 -20.07 -21.38
C ALA A 603 19.68 -20.93 -20.22
N VAL A 604 18.42 -21.36 -20.29
CA VAL A 604 17.77 -22.15 -19.22
C VAL A 604 18.50 -23.43 -18.87
N THR A 605 19.25 -23.98 -19.84
CA THR A 605 20.09 -25.17 -19.67
C THR A 605 21.30 -24.96 -18.77
N ASP A 606 21.76 -23.72 -18.64
CA ASP A 606 22.94 -23.38 -17.85
C ASP A 606 22.56 -23.04 -16.39
N VAL A 607 21.29 -22.65 -16.14
CA VAL A 607 20.74 -22.26 -14.85
C VAL A 607 21.08 -23.26 -13.71
N PRO A 608 20.94 -24.60 -13.87
CA PRO A 608 21.26 -25.54 -12.80
C PRO A 608 22.74 -25.56 -12.38
N THR A 609 23.63 -25.04 -13.23
CA THR A 609 25.07 -25.00 -12.96
C THR A 609 25.49 -23.61 -12.50
N THR A 610 25.04 -22.59 -13.21
CA THR A 610 25.50 -21.20 -12.97
C THR A 610 24.90 -20.57 -11.71
N VAL A 611 23.60 -20.82 -11.46
CA VAL A 611 22.89 -20.21 -10.33
C VAL A 611 23.41 -20.73 -8.99
N PRO A 612 23.54 -22.04 -8.70
CA PRO A 612 24.11 -22.49 -7.44
C PRO A 612 25.57 -22.07 -7.23
N ALA A 613 26.32 -21.90 -8.32
CA ALA A 613 27.71 -21.44 -8.24
C ALA A 613 27.83 -19.96 -7.83
N ALA A 614 26.82 -19.12 -8.18
CA ALA A 614 26.85 -17.68 -7.99
C ALA A 614 25.92 -17.16 -6.89
N ALA A 615 24.95 -17.96 -6.40
CA ALA A 615 23.99 -17.53 -5.40
C ALA A 615 24.47 -17.76 -3.98
N GLY A 616 24.13 -16.83 -3.07
CA GLY A 616 24.42 -16.89 -1.64
C GLY A 616 25.66 -16.12 -1.20
N VAL A 617 25.93 -16.20 0.08
CA VAL A 617 27.03 -15.49 0.75
C VAL A 617 28.40 -15.95 0.26
N GLY A 618 29.34 -14.98 0.11
CA GLY A 618 30.70 -15.25 -0.34
C GLY A 618 30.87 -15.43 -1.85
N LYS A 619 29.86 -15.05 -2.63
CA LYS A 619 29.82 -15.19 -4.09
C LYS A 619 29.86 -13.85 -4.86
N LEU A 620 30.04 -12.73 -4.15
CA LEU A 620 30.20 -11.38 -4.76
C LEU A 620 31.37 -11.31 -5.72
#